data_70121535f6bf47f08d894d223805d79c
#
_entry.id   70121535f6bf47f08d894d223805d79c
#
_cell.length_a   1.000
_cell.length_b   1.000
_cell.length_c   1.000
_cell.angle_alpha   90.00
_cell.angle_beta   90.00
_cell.angle_gamma   90.00
#
_symmetry.space_group_name_H-M   'P 1'
#
loop_
_entity.id
_entity.type
_entity.pdbx_description
1 polymer ?
#
loop_
_entity_poly.entity_id
_entity_poly.type
_entity_poly.pdbx_seq_one_letter_code
_entity_poly.pdbx_strand_id
1 'polypeptide(L)'
;MSENKKNEKSSSVRVIAVHPLNDYSGSPRVLADFLTCHLLNPQMVTIITGRASGFLHDGLGQRCSLWYPRWEVKVLKLLSFVLLQVQLFFATVYIVLRSYLKGEKVVVINNTMLSMGSILATRLCFATNIVYLHEWTIGSQRVGRVVRLFSNFLIRVMADEVVFVSKFLSDRFKFLKNPRTTVLANGLRADFNPQPDLDHQCKFNKGKVLFVGYLKKNKGILELLKIAKKMPSVPFQAVLNCSAEEISDFILRYSPPENLELIPQKVDVQIYYQEAFLVLNLSLADACLESFSLSILEGMSCGSPVVVPPAGGHFEYFDSIAGEAIDARSTNEVVAFISRLKSDFLLWKQYSDRAVELVDDYSAAAFQKRVEQFLSRYIR
;
A
#
# COMPACT_ATOMS: atom_id res chain seq x y z
N MET A 1 -33.01 41.56 -29.53
CA MET A 1 -31.72 41.25 -28.96
C MET A 1 -31.84 39.86 -28.32
N SER A 2 -31.46 38.83 -29.06
CA SER A 2 -31.48 37.44 -28.63
C SER A 2 -30.12 37.10 -28.03
N GLU A 3 -30.06 36.94 -26.70
CA GLU A 3 -28.89 36.46 -26.02
C GLU A 3 -28.60 34.99 -26.39
N ASN A 4 -27.54 34.81 -27.17
CA ASN A 4 -26.91 33.52 -27.42
C ASN A 4 -26.29 33.00 -26.12
N LYS A 5 -27.03 32.26 -25.30
CA LYS A 5 -26.45 31.39 -24.27
C LYS A 5 -25.77 30.23 -24.98
N LYS A 6 -24.48 30.38 -25.28
CA LYS A 6 -23.61 29.24 -25.53
C LYS A 6 -23.63 28.34 -24.29
N ASN A 7 -24.39 27.26 -24.34
CA ASN A 7 -24.25 26.14 -23.41
C ASN A 7 -22.84 25.58 -23.58
N GLU A 8 -21.89 26.03 -22.80
CA GLU A 8 -20.65 25.29 -22.57
C GLU A 8 -21.07 23.95 -21.94
N LYS A 9 -21.17 22.89 -22.75
CA LYS A 9 -21.22 21.52 -22.26
C LYS A 9 -19.92 21.28 -21.49
N SER A 10 -19.94 21.45 -20.19
CA SER A 10 -18.91 20.92 -19.31
C SER A 10 -18.71 19.45 -19.69
N SER A 11 -17.59 19.15 -20.35
CA SER A 11 -17.29 17.77 -20.74
C SER A 11 -17.11 16.96 -19.46
N SER A 12 -18.02 16.03 -19.20
CA SER A 12 -17.90 15.13 -18.07
C SER A 12 -16.61 14.31 -18.19
N VAL A 13 -15.92 14.08 -17.06
CA VAL A 13 -14.67 13.29 -17.02
C VAL A 13 -15.00 11.89 -16.54
N ARG A 14 -14.49 10.87 -17.23
CA ARG A 14 -14.50 9.47 -16.81
C ARG A 14 -13.13 9.09 -16.23
N VAL A 15 -13.10 8.60 -14.99
CA VAL A 15 -11.88 8.05 -14.37
C VAL A 15 -11.94 6.53 -14.45
N ILE A 16 -10.93 5.92 -15.05
CA ILE A 16 -10.77 4.45 -15.11
C ILE A 16 -9.62 4.07 -14.19
N ALA A 17 -9.91 3.43 -13.07
CA ALA A 17 -8.92 2.94 -12.12
C ALA A 17 -8.61 1.47 -12.40
N VAL A 18 -7.34 1.14 -12.62
CA VAL A 18 -6.91 -0.20 -13.02
C VAL A 18 -5.97 -0.79 -11.97
N HIS A 19 -6.38 -1.88 -11.33
CA HIS A 19 -5.52 -2.65 -10.43
C HIS A 19 -5.82 -4.15 -10.60
N PRO A 20 -4.89 -4.95 -11.18
CA PRO A 20 -5.16 -6.34 -11.56
C PRO A 20 -5.60 -7.26 -10.42
N LEU A 21 -5.15 -6.97 -9.20
CA LEU A 21 -5.45 -7.78 -8.02
C LEU A 21 -6.39 -7.02 -7.10
N ASN A 22 -7.51 -7.65 -6.74
CA ASN A 22 -8.35 -7.15 -5.65
C ASN A 22 -8.12 -8.03 -4.43
N ASP A 23 -7.42 -7.51 -3.47
CA ASP A 23 -7.14 -8.15 -2.18
C ASP A 23 -7.00 -7.10 -1.07
N TYR A 24 -6.70 -7.54 0.15
CA TYR A 24 -6.52 -6.66 1.30
C TYR A 24 -5.05 -6.24 1.51
N SER A 25 -4.34 -5.99 0.41
CA SER A 25 -2.97 -5.46 0.43
C SER A 25 -2.92 -3.93 0.37
N GLY A 26 -1.72 -3.36 0.54
CA GLY A 26 -1.54 -1.91 0.62
C GLY A 26 -1.90 -1.15 -0.65
N SER A 27 -1.53 -1.63 -1.84
CA SER A 27 -1.76 -0.88 -3.09
C SER A 27 -3.24 -0.80 -3.51
N PRO A 28 -4.07 -1.87 -3.44
CA PRO A 28 -5.53 -1.74 -3.63
C PRO A 28 -6.18 -0.84 -2.58
N ARG A 29 -5.69 -0.88 -1.33
CA ARG A 29 -6.18 -0.02 -0.26
C ARG A 29 -5.93 1.46 -0.57
N VAL A 30 -4.69 1.83 -0.91
CA VAL A 30 -4.37 3.22 -1.27
C VAL A 30 -5.19 3.69 -2.47
N LEU A 31 -5.43 2.82 -3.46
CA LEU A 31 -6.31 3.16 -4.58
C LEU A 31 -7.76 3.37 -4.10
N ALA A 32 -8.27 2.54 -3.20
CA ALA A 32 -9.61 2.74 -2.62
C ALA A 32 -9.70 4.08 -1.90
N ASP A 33 -8.73 4.40 -1.02
CA ASP A 33 -8.66 5.69 -0.33
C ASP A 33 -8.54 6.87 -1.32
N PHE A 34 -7.80 6.71 -2.41
CA PHE A 34 -7.72 7.72 -3.49
C PHE A 34 -9.09 7.95 -4.16
N LEU A 35 -9.85 6.88 -4.40
CA LEU A 35 -11.16 6.94 -5.07
C LEU A 35 -12.27 7.51 -4.17
N THR A 36 -12.07 7.63 -2.86
CA THR A 36 -13.00 8.31 -1.94
C THR A 36 -12.88 9.84 -1.96
N CYS A 37 -11.97 10.40 -2.77
CA CYS A 37 -11.86 11.85 -2.92
C CYS A 37 -13.17 12.47 -3.39
N HIS A 38 -13.60 13.56 -2.72
CA HIS A 38 -14.89 14.21 -2.99
C HIS A 38 -15.04 14.78 -4.41
N LEU A 39 -13.93 14.99 -5.14
CA LEU A 39 -13.96 15.34 -6.56
C LEU A 39 -14.40 14.18 -7.46
N LEU A 40 -14.42 12.95 -6.93
CA LEU A 40 -14.79 11.75 -7.68
C LEU A 40 -16.20 11.30 -7.26
N ASN A 41 -17.16 11.44 -8.16
CA ASN A 41 -18.45 10.77 -8.00
C ASN A 41 -18.30 9.30 -8.45
N PRO A 42 -18.76 8.28 -7.69
CA PRO A 42 -18.73 6.88 -8.09
C PRO A 42 -19.30 6.61 -9.50
N GLN A 43 -20.26 7.42 -9.96
CA GLN A 43 -20.81 7.31 -11.32
C GLN A 43 -19.80 7.69 -12.42
N MET A 44 -18.78 8.48 -12.08
CA MET A 44 -17.69 8.87 -12.99
C MET A 44 -16.53 7.86 -12.98
N VAL A 45 -16.54 6.91 -12.03
CA VAL A 45 -15.43 5.97 -11.81
C VAL A 45 -15.79 4.60 -12.39
N THR A 46 -14.85 4.01 -13.12
CA THR A 46 -14.89 2.60 -13.54
C THR A 46 -13.64 1.91 -13.01
N ILE A 47 -13.79 0.78 -12.31
CA ILE A 47 -12.69 0.04 -11.70
C ILE A 47 -12.48 -1.26 -12.47
N ILE A 48 -11.32 -1.43 -13.10
CA ILE A 48 -10.92 -2.68 -13.75
C ILE A 48 -10.05 -3.46 -12.78
N THR A 49 -10.54 -4.61 -12.29
CA THR A 49 -9.83 -5.41 -11.28
C THR A 49 -10.17 -6.90 -11.38
N GLY A 50 -9.43 -7.74 -10.67
CA GLY A 50 -9.74 -9.17 -10.55
C GLY A 50 -11.03 -9.43 -9.76
N ARG A 51 -11.60 -10.63 -9.94
CA ARG A 51 -12.88 -11.05 -9.30
C ARG A 51 -12.78 -11.27 -7.79
N ALA A 52 -11.58 -11.36 -7.23
CA ALA A 52 -11.40 -11.61 -5.80
C ALA A 52 -12.00 -10.49 -4.94
N SER A 53 -12.30 -10.81 -3.68
CA SER A 53 -12.70 -9.82 -2.68
C SER A 53 -11.51 -9.05 -2.15
N GLY A 54 -11.69 -7.75 -1.91
CA GLY A 54 -10.64 -6.84 -1.42
C GLY A 54 -11.18 -5.43 -1.21
N PHE A 55 -10.28 -4.47 -1.13
CA PHE A 55 -10.63 -3.07 -0.87
C PHE A 55 -11.39 -2.39 -2.03
N LEU A 56 -11.26 -2.90 -3.27
CA LEU A 56 -11.93 -2.31 -4.43
C LEU A 56 -13.34 -2.91 -4.58
N HIS A 57 -14.33 -2.20 -4.07
CA HIS A 57 -15.74 -2.61 -4.04
C HIS A 57 -16.64 -1.69 -4.90
N ASP A 58 -17.86 -2.13 -5.16
CA ASP A 58 -18.79 -1.44 -6.07
C ASP A 58 -19.24 -0.06 -5.56
N GLY A 59 -19.11 0.23 -4.26
CA GLY A 59 -19.39 1.56 -3.69
C GLY A 59 -18.41 2.66 -4.14
N LEU A 60 -17.24 2.30 -4.67
CA LEU A 60 -16.24 3.24 -5.19
C LEU A 60 -16.43 3.59 -6.67
N GLY A 61 -17.22 2.79 -7.41
CA GLY A 61 -17.46 2.98 -8.84
C GLY A 61 -17.93 1.71 -9.53
N GLN A 62 -18.25 1.81 -10.82
CA GLN A 62 -18.66 0.64 -11.61
C GLN A 62 -17.50 -0.33 -11.79
N ARG A 63 -17.62 -1.57 -11.30
CA ARG A 63 -16.56 -2.56 -11.37
C ARG A 63 -16.64 -3.42 -12.64
N CYS A 64 -15.51 -3.51 -13.35
CA CYS A 64 -15.25 -4.45 -14.43
C CYS A 64 -14.32 -5.54 -13.91
N SER A 65 -14.84 -6.73 -13.67
CA SER A 65 -14.12 -7.83 -13.05
C SER A 65 -13.49 -8.76 -14.07
N LEU A 66 -12.18 -8.94 -14.00
CA LEU A 66 -11.40 -9.79 -14.89
C LEU A 66 -11.18 -11.17 -14.27
N TRP A 67 -11.08 -12.18 -15.12
CA TRP A 67 -10.76 -13.53 -14.71
C TRP A 67 -9.24 -13.70 -14.64
N TYR A 68 -8.71 -13.96 -13.44
CA TYR A 68 -7.28 -14.15 -13.19
C TYR A 68 -7.06 -15.31 -12.22
N PRO A 69 -6.99 -16.55 -12.72
CA PRO A 69 -6.70 -17.72 -11.88
C PRO A 69 -5.25 -17.70 -11.41
N ARG A 70 -5.06 -17.96 -10.12
CA ARG A 70 -3.72 -18.07 -9.49
C ARG A 70 -3.28 -19.53 -9.48
N TRP A 71 -2.53 -19.94 -10.48
CA TRP A 71 -1.95 -21.26 -10.54
C TRP A 71 -0.59 -21.31 -9.82
N GLU A 72 -0.22 -22.49 -9.29
CA GLU A 72 1.11 -22.68 -8.68
C GLU A 72 2.18 -23.01 -9.72
N VAL A 73 1.81 -23.69 -10.79
CA VAL A 73 2.72 -24.12 -11.88
C VAL A 73 3.23 -22.91 -12.67
N LYS A 74 4.55 -22.78 -12.81
CA LYS A 74 5.20 -21.61 -13.45
C LYS A 74 4.67 -21.28 -14.84
N VAL A 75 4.45 -22.28 -15.69
CA VAL A 75 3.95 -22.10 -17.07
C VAL A 75 2.52 -21.53 -17.03
N LEU A 76 1.66 -22.10 -16.19
CA LEU A 76 0.27 -21.65 -16.04
C LEU A 76 0.21 -20.24 -15.42
N LYS A 77 1.12 -19.90 -14.51
CA LYS A 77 1.27 -18.52 -14.00
C LYS A 77 1.55 -17.53 -15.12
N LEU A 78 2.48 -17.88 -16.02
CA LEU A 78 2.83 -17.02 -17.14
C LEU A 78 1.65 -16.88 -18.11
N LEU A 79 0.99 -17.98 -18.46
CA LEU A 79 -0.20 -17.96 -19.32
C LEU A 79 -1.33 -17.14 -18.73
N SER A 80 -1.64 -17.30 -17.44
CA SER A 80 -2.62 -16.50 -16.73
C SER A 80 -2.25 -15.00 -16.73
N PHE A 81 -0.98 -14.68 -16.55
CA PHE A 81 -0.50 -13.30 -16.59
C PHE A 81 -0.65 -12.68 -17.99
N VAL A 82 -0.29 -13.43 -19.05
CA VAL A 82 -0.48 -12.97 -20.44
C VAL A 82 -1.97 -12.77 -20.73
N LEU A 83 -2.81 -13.74 -20.36
CA LEU A 83 -4.27 -13.63 -20.53
C LEU A 83 -4.84 -12.40 -19.80
N LEU A 84 -4.36 -12.14 -18.59
CA LEU A 84 -4.73 -10.93 -17.85
C LEU A 84 -4.36 -9.66 -18.61
N GLN A 85 -3.16 -9.57 -19.23
CA GLN A 85 -2.76 -8.41 -20.01
C GLN A 85 -3.67 -8.20 -21.23
N VAL A 86 -4.06 -9.28 -21.90
CA VAL A 86 -5.02 -9.23 -23.03
C VAL A 86 -6.38 -8.74 -22.56
N GLN A 87 -6.89 -9.26 -21.43
CA GLN A 87 -8.17 -8.80 -20.86
C GLN A 87 -8.10 -7.32 -20.45
N LEU A 88 -7.01 -6.89 -19.79
CA LEU A 88 -6.77 -5.49 -19.42
C LEU A 88 -6.79 -4.57 -20.64
N PHE A 89 -6.13 -4.99 -21.72
CA PHE A 89 -6.10 -4.24 -22.97
C PHE A 89 -7.51 -4.03 -23.54
N PHE A 90 -8.23 -5.11 -23.80
CA PHE A 90 -9.56 -5.02 -24.43
C PHE A 90 -10.61 -4.36 -23.53
N ALA A 91 -10.59 -4.63 -22.22
CA ALA A 91 -11.48 -3.97 -21.27
C ALA A 91 -11.23 -2.45 -21.24
N THR A 92 -9.96 -2.02 -21.22
CA THR A 92 -9.62 -0.60 -21.25
C THR A 92 -10.05 0.05 -22.57
N VAL A 93 -9.73 -0.54 -23.72
CA VAL A 93 -10.17 -0.03 -25.03
C VAL A 93 -11.69 0.11 -25.07
N TYR A 94 -12.43 -0.92 -24.69
CA TYR A 94 -13.89 -0.91 -24.71
C TYR A 94 -14.47 0.23 -23.86
N ILE A 95 -13.98 0.40 -22.62
CA ILE A 95 -14.49 1.41 -21.70
C ILE A 95 -14.12 2.81 -22.19
N VAL A 96 -12.90 3.02 -22.68
CA VAL A 96 -12.45 4.32 -23.21
C VAL A 96 -13.29 4.72 -24.41
N LEU A 97 -13.46 3.83 -25.40
CA LEU A 97 -14.24 4.14 -26.60
C LEU A 97 -15.73 4.41 -26.26
N ARG A 98 -16.30 3.61 -25.35
CA ARG A 98 -17.67 3.85 -24.87
C ARG A 98 -17.81 5.21 -24.19
N SER A 99 -16.81 5.66 -23.44
CA SER A 99 -16.80 6.98 -22.80
C SER A 99 -16.68 8.10 -23.83
N TYR A 100 -15.85 7.95 -24.84
CA TYR A 100 -15.75 8.94 -25.94
C TYR A 100 -17.05 9.07 -26.72
N LEU A 101 -17.77 7.97 -26.95
CA LEU A 101 -19.10 8.03 -27.60
C LEU A 101 -20.13 8.81 -26.78
N LYS A 102 -19.92 8.96 -25.47
CA LYS A 102 -20.74 9.81 -24.58
C LYS A 102 -20.24 11.25 -24.48
N GLY A 103 -19.14 11.59 -25.14
CA GLY A 103 -18.51 12.90 -25.07
C GLY A 103 -17.71 13.15 -23.78
N GLU A 104 -17.34 12.08 -23.05
CA GLU A 104 -16.57 12.16 -21.82
C GLU A 104 -15.06 12.30 -22.14
N LYS A 105 -14.33 13.11 -21.37
CA LYS A 105 -12.87 13.04 -21.30
C LYS A 105 -12.48 11.83 -20.45
N VAL A 106 -11.40 11.14 -20.80
CA VAL A 106 -11.00 9.92 -20.10
C VAL A 106 -9.63 10.06 -19.47
N VAL A 107 -9.54 9.73 -18.17
CA VAL A 107 -8.31 9.63 -17.40
C VAL A 107 -8.19 8.20 -16.89
N VAL A 108 -7.10 7.51 -17.23
CA VAL A 108 -6.83 6.15 -16.76
C VAL A 108 -5.72 6.18 -15.73
N ILE A 109 -5.98 5.63 -14.55
CA ILE A 109 -5.03 5.48 -13.44
C ILE A 109 -4.64 4.01 -13.33
N ASN A 110 -3.47 3.68 -13.83
CA ASN A 110 -2.86 2.35 -13.73
C ASN A 110 -2.13 2.23 -12.40
N ASN A 111 -2.75 1.60 -11.40
CA ASN A 111 -2.27 1.56 -10.01
C ASN A 111 -1.15 0.53 -9.75
N THR A 112 -0.44 0.12 -10.77
CA THR A 112 0.74 -0.75 -10.69
C THR A 112 1.47 -0.79 -12.04
N MET A 113 2.76 -1.02 -12.03
CA MET A 113 3.54 -1.25 -13.24
C MET A 113 3.13 -2.53 -14.01
N LEU A 114 2.39 -3.43 -13.37
CA LEU A 114 1.95 -4.70 -13.97
C LEU A 114 0.67 -4.58 -14.81
N SER A 115 0.10 -3.38 -14.97
CA SER A 115 -1.06 -3.12 -15.83
C SER A 115 -0.67 -2.81 -17.28
N MET A 116 0.31 -3.53 -17.84
CA MET A 116 0.91 -3.25 -19.16
C MET A 116 -0.11 -3.19 -20.29
N GLY A 117 -1.07 -4.13 -20.30
CA GLY A 117 -2.15 -4.14 -21.30
C GLY A 117 -2.99 -2.88 -21.26
N SER A 118 -3.34 -2.39 -20.08
CA SER A 118 -4.08 -1.13 -19.91
C SER A 118 -3.24 0.10 -20.27
N ILE A 119 -1.95 0.15 -19.87
CA ILE A 119 -1.04 1.24 -20.22
C ILE A 119 -0.95 1.40 -21.74
N LEU A 120 -0.78 0.28 -22.46
CA LEU A 120 -0.76 0.24 -23.93
C LEU A 120 -2.09 0.69 -24.52
N ALA A 121 -3.20 0.13 -24.06
CA ALA A 121 -4.55 0.46 -24.54
C ALA A 121 -4.87 1.95 -24.35
N THR A 122 -4.56 2.51 -23.19
CA THR A 122 -4.77 3.92 -22.86
C THR A 122 -4.05 4.84 -23.87
N ARG A 123 -2.78 4.53 -24.16
CA ARG A 123 -1.99 5.31 -25.10
C ARG A 123 -2.53 5.23 -26.53
N LEU A 124 -2.92 4.03 -26.97
CA LEU A 124 -3.48 3.82 -28.32
C LEU A 124 -4.86 4.48 -28.49
N CYS A 125 -5.61 4.63 -27.43
CA CYS A 125 -6.89 5.35 -27.43
C CYS A 125 -6.74 6.86 -27.19
N PHE A 126 -5.52 7.40 -27.07
CA PHE A 126 -5.26 8.82 -26.80
C PHE A 126 -5.91 9.35 -25.51
N ALA A 127 -6.16 8.48 -24.54
CA ALA A 127 -6.63 8.87 -23.21
C ALA A 127 -5.46 9.27 -22.30
N THR A 128 -5.73 10.11 -21.29
CA THR A 128 -4.70 10.49 -20.32
C THR A 128 -4.25 9.26 -19.51
N ASN A 129 -2.96 8.97 -19.53
CA ASN A 129 -2.34 7.76 -18.99
C ASN A 129 -1.48 8.06 -17.76
N ILE A 130 -2.03 7.81 -16.58
CA ILE A 130 -1.35 7.99 -15.29
C ILE A 130 -0.95 6.61 -14.77
N VAL A 131 0.31 6.47 -14.35
CA VAL A 131 0.80 5.24 -13.72
C VAL A 131 1.16 5.53 -12.27
N TYR A 132 0.44 4.91 -11.32
CA TYR A 132 0.67 5.08 -9.89
C TYR A 132 1.48 3.90 -9.36
N LEU A 133 2.71 4.15 -8.91
CA LEU A 133 3.67 3.14 -8.50
C LEU A 133 3.76 3.05 -6.98
N HIS A 134 3.50 1.84 -6.47
CA HIS A 134 3.51 1.51 -5.05
C HIS A 134 4.71 0.68 -4.62
N GLU A 135 5.41 0.06 -5.54
CA GLU A 135 6.41 -0.95 -5.20
C GLU A 135 7.68 -0.86 -6.06
N TRP A 136 8.80 -1.17 -5.42
CA TRP A 136 10.08 -1.37 -6.08
C TRP A 136 10.25 -2.84 -6.41
N THR A 137 10.27 -3.17 -7.69
CA THR A 137 10.30 -4.57 -8.16
C THR A 137 11.71 -5.09 -8.47
N ILE A 138 12.75 -4.25 -8.38
CA ILE A 138 14.14 -4.69 -8.59
C ILE A 138 14.56 -5.53 -7.38
N GLY A 139 14.95 -6.78 -7.63
CA GLY A 139 15.28 -7.75 -6.58
C GLY A 139 14.11 -8.62 -6.14
N SER A 140 12.85 -8.26 -6.44
CA SER A 140 11.73 -9.14 -6.14
C SER A 140 11.72 -10.33 -7.09
N GLN A 141 11.74 -11.55 -6.54
CA GLN A 141 11.60 -12.79 -7.32
C GLN A 141 10.21 -12.96 -7.96
N ARG A 142 9.27 -12.05 -7.66
CA ARG A 142 7.88 -12.12 -8.13
C ARG A 142 7.70 -11.68 -9.57
N VAL A 143 8.53 -10.75 -10.04
CA VAL A 143 8.44 -10.20 -11.39
C VAL A 143 9.72 -10.55 -12.15
N GLY A 144 9.59 -11.37 -13.19
CA GLY A 144 10.72 -11.73 -14.03
C GLY A 144 11.43 -10.50 -14.63
N ARG A 145 12.75 -10.58 -14.80
CA ARG A 145 13.57 -9.48 -15.34
C ARG A 145 13.02 -8.90 -16.65
N VAL A 146 12.54 -9.78 -17.54
CA VAL A 146 11.96 -9.37 -18.84
C VAL A 146 10.68 -8.54 -18.66
N VAL A 147 9.75 -9.02 -17.81
CA VAL A 147 8.49 -8.31 -17.53
C VAL A 147 8.78 -6.93 -16.94
N ARG A 148 9.72 -6.83 -16.02
CA ARG A 148 10.12 -5.55 -15.42
C ARG A 148 10.71 -4.58 -16.45
N LEU A 149 11.65 -5.05 -17.28
CA LEU A 149 12.27 -4.19 -18.31
C LEU A 149 11.23 -3.70 -19.32
N PHE A 150 10.31 -4.59 -19.70
CA PHE A 150 9.22 -4.25 -20.61
C PHE A 150 8.21 -3.27 -19.98
N SER A 151 7.81 -3.47 -18.73
CA SER A 151 6.95 -2.53 -18.01
C SER A 151 7.60 -1.14 -17.88
N ASN A 152 8.89 -1.09 -17.51
CA ASN A 152 9.62 0.18 -17.42
C ASN A 152 9.70 0.89 -18.77
N PHE A 153 9.93 0.13 -19.85
CA PHE A 153 9.92 0.69 -21.21
C PHE A 153 8.54 1.28 -21.57
N LEU A 154 7.47 0.52 -21.35
CA LEU A 154 6.09 0.99 -21.60
C LEU A 154 5.77 2.24 -20.79
N ILE A 155 6.08 2.28 -19.50
CA ILE A 155 5.84 3.44 -18.65
C ILE A 155 6.60 4.65 -19.19
N ARG A 156 7.88 4.49 -19.52
CA ARG A 156 8.71 5.57 -20.04
C ARG A 156 8.17 6.19 -21.32
N VAL A 157 7.59 5.39 -22.21
CA VAL A 157 7.17 5.85 -23.56
C VAL A 157 5.70 6.22 -23.61
N MET A 158 4.86 5.60 -22.78
CA MET A 158 3.41 5.66 -22.90
C MET A 158 2.70 6.37 -21.75
N ALA A 159 3.31 6.53 -20.58
CA ALA A 159 2.70 7.28 -19.49
C ALA A 159 2.82 8.81 -19.76
N ASP A 160 1.75 9.55 -19.48
CA ASP A 160 1.76 11.02 -19.46
C ASP A 160 2.26 11.51 -18.10
N GLU A 161 1.93 10.79 -17.02
CA GLU A 161 2.42 11.08 -15.69
C GLU A 161 2.66 9.79 -14.89
N VAL A 162 3.73 9.79 -14.08
CA VAL A 162 4.03 8.74 -13.13
C VAL A 162 3.91 9.30 -11.71
N VAL A 163 3.07 8.68 -10.91
CA VAL A 163 2.85 9.04 -9.51
C VAL A 163 3.58 8.04 -8.62
N PHE A 164 4.30 8.53 -7.63
CA PHE A 164 5.05 7.71 -6.67
C PHE A 164 4.50 7.90 -5.26
N VAL A 165 4.44 6.83 -4.48
CA VAL A 165 4.00 6.86 -3.07
C VAL A 165 5.01 7.52 -2.12
N SER A 166 6.23 7.76 -2.58
CA SER A 166 7.30 8.36 -1.79
C SER A 166 8.38 8.95 -2.70
N LYS A 167 9.13 9.92 -2.18
CA LYS A 167 10.33 10.45 -2.83
C LYS A 167 11.40 9.38 -2.96
N PHE A 168 11.55 8.54 -1.92
CA PHE A 168 12.44 7.39 -1.94
C PHE A 168 12.20 6.47 -3.16
N LEU A 169 10.94 6.21 -3.50
CA LEU A 169 10.61 5.43 -4.68
C LEU A 169 10.88 6.23 -5.97
N SER A 170 10.49 7.50 -6.02
CA SER A 170 10.74 8.39 -7.16
C SER A 170 12.23 8.48 -7.51
N ASP A 171 13.10 8.61 -6.50
CA ASP A 171 14.55 8.68 -6.68
C ASP A 171 15.15 7.43 -7.35
N ARG A 172 14.53 6.27 -7.17
CA ARG A 172 14.91 5.00 -7.81
C ARG A 172 14.46 4.89 -9.27
N PHE A 173 13.47 5.68 -9.67
CA PHE A 173 12.93 5.73 -11.03
C PHE A 173 13.41 6.93 -11.83
N LYS A 174 14.51 7.60 -11.41
CA LYS A 174 15.11 8.76 -12.14
C LYS A 174 15.46 8.50 -13.61
N PHE A 175 15.54 7.22 -14.02
CA PHE A 175 15.71 6.84 -15.41
C PHE A 175 14.46 7.08 -16.28
N LEU A 176 13.28 7.30 -15.68
CA LEU A 176 12.06 7.67 -16.38
C LEU A 176 12.06 9.18 -16.65
N LYS A 177 12.75 9.62 -17.72
CA LYS A 177 12.95 11.05 -18.01
C LYS A 177 11.78 11.72 -18.77
N ASN A 178 10.91 10.94 -19.40
CA ASN A 178 9.91 11.49 -20.31
C ASN A 178 8.54 11.81 -19.68
N PRO A 179 7.94 10.95 -18.84
CA PRO A 179 6.68 11.29 -18.22
C PRO A 179 6.86 12.34 -17.12
N ARG A 180 5.82 13.18 -16.93
CA ARG A 180 5.75 14.00 -15.71
C ARG A 180 5.82 13.09 -14.48
N THR A 181 6.46 13.54 -13.42
CA THR A 181 6.56 12.79 -12.18
C THR A 181 5.98 13.58 -11.02
N THR A 182 5.19 12.92 -10.18
CA THR A 182 4.60 13.50 -8.96
C THR A 182 4.79 12.54 -7.80
N VAL A 183 5.13 13.05 -6.64
CA VAL A 183 5.08 12.29 -5.39
C VAL A 183 3.75 12.59 -4.71
N LEU A 184 2.97 11.55 -4.47
CA LEU A 184 1.71 11.57 -3.74
C LEU A 184 1.86 10.58 -2.59
N ALA A 185 2.42 11.08 -1.48
CA ALA A 185 2.67 10.26 -0.30
C ALA A 185 1.36 9.70 0.26
N ASN A 186 1.36 8.42 0.62
CA ASN A 186 0.19 7.78 1.23
C ASN A 186 -0.18 8.46 2.56
N GLY A 187 -1.36 8.14 3.07
CA GLY A 187 -1.84 8.57 4.38
C GLY A 187 -2.57 7.45 5.10
N LEU A 188 -3.04 7.76 6.29
CA LEU A 188 -3.96 6.91 7.03
C LEU A 188 -5.30 6.78 6.28
N ARG A 189 -6.01 5.69 6.51
CA ARG A 189 -7.39 5.50 6.00
C ARG A 189 -8.34 6.51 6.63
N ALA A 190 -9.40 6.87 5.91
CA ALA A 190 -10.44 7.75 6.43
C ALA A 190 -11.19 7.17 7.64
N ASP A 191 -11.31 5.85 7.71
CA ASP A 191 -11.94 5.11 8.81
C ASP A 191 -10.96 4.72 9.94
N PHE A 192 -9.67 5.07 9.81
CA PHE A 192 -8.67 4.81 10.84
C PHE A 192 -8.64 5.94 11.86
N ASN A 193 -9.03 5.64 13.10
CA ASN A 193 -8.99 6.58 14.21
C ASN A 193 -7.87 6.20 15.19
N PRO A 194 -6.70 6.83 15.12
CA PRO A 194 -5.51 6.40 15.85
C PRO A 194 -5.65 6.47 17.37
N GLN A 195 -6.40 7.45 17.93
CA GLN A 195 -6.54 7.69 19.37
C GLN A 195 -5.18 7.68 20.10
N PRO A 196 -4.25 8.58 19.80
CA PRO A 196 -2.91 8.59 20.40
C PRO A 196 -2.91 8.82 21.92
N ASP A 197 -3.95 9.50 22.43
CA ASP A 197 -4.10 9.83 23.85
C ASP A 197 -4.71 8.70 24.70
N LEU A 198 -4.92 7.52 24.12
CA LEU A 198 -5.30 6.35 24.90
C LEU A 198 -4.24 6.06 25.96
N ASP A 199 -4.69 5.93 27.19
CA ASP A 199 -3.94 5.65 28.42
C ASP A 199 -2.53 5.06 28.20
N HIS A 200 -1.52 5.93 28.09
CA HIS A 200 -0.13 5.58 27.88
C HIS A 200 0.37 4.57 28.92
N GLN A 201 -0.06 4.71 30.19
CA GLN A 201 0.33 3.82 31.27
C GLN A 201 -0.22 2.40 31.06
N CYS A 202 -1.49 2.30 30.65
CA CYS A 202 -2.11 1.00 30.34
C CYS A 202 -1.40 0.32 29.16
N LYS A 203 -1.10 1.07 28.09
CA LYS A 203 -0.40 0.59 26.90
C LYS A 203 1.02 0.10 27.23
N PHE A 204 1.76 0.89 28.03
CA PHE A 204 3.07 0.54 28.53
C PHE A 204 3.04 -0.72 29.39
N ASN A 205 2.10 -0.83 30.36
CA ASN A 205 1.97 -1.96 31.26
C ASN A 205 1.59 -3.25 30.54
N LYS A 206 0.68 -3.19 29.56
CA LYS A 206 0.36 -4.36 28.71
C LYS A 206 1.57 -4.85 27.95
N GLY A 207 2.43 -3.94 27.49
CA GLY A 207 3.71 -4.23 26.84
C GLY A 207 3.61 -5.10 25.60
N LYS A 208 2.51 -5.07 24.87
CA LYS A 208 2.26 -5.89 23.67
C LYS A 208 3.11 -5.42 22.50
N VAL A 209 3.90 -6.29 21.92
CA VAL A 209 4.69 -6.05 20.72
C VAL A 209 3.92 -6.55 19.50
N LEU A 210 3.61 -5.65 18.57
CA LEU A 210 2.77 -5.92 17.41
C LEU A 210 3.59 -6.05 16.11
N PHE A 211 3.26 -7.07 15.34
CA PHE A 211 3.68 -7.23 13.95
C PHE A 211 2.44 -7.28 13.05
N VAL A 212 2.38 -6.45 12.01
CA VAL A 212 1.32 -6.49 11.01
C VAL A 212 1.90 -6.67 9.61
N GLY A 213 1.50 -7.74 8.91
CA GLY A 213 2.08 -8.01 7.61
C GLY A 213 1.62 -9.33 6.98
N TYR A 214 2.46 -9.86 6.11
CA TYR A 214 2.21 -11.14 5.44
C TYR A 214 2.97 -12.27 6.13
N LEU A 215 2.38 -13.47 6.10
CA LEU A 215 3.04 -14.72 6.51
C LEU A 215 4.11 -15.13 5.46
N LYS A 216 5.15 -14.29 5.34
CA LYS A 216 6.23 -14.48 4.34
C LYS A 216 7.60 -14.24 4.95
N LYS A 217 8.58 -15.07 4.56
CA LYS A 217 9.97 -14.98 5.05
C LYS A 217 10.59 -13.60 4.82
N ASN A 218 10.36 -13.00 3.66
CA ASN A 218 10.90 -11.68 3.32
C ASN A 218 10.25 -10.52 4.11
N LYS A 219 9.16 -10.79 4.85
CA LYS A 219 8.54 -9.85 5.80
C LYS A 219 9.05 -10.04 7.23
N GLY A 220 9.97 -10.97 7.46
CA GLY A 220 10.63 -11.16 8.75
C GLY A 220 9.85 -12.00 9.75
N ILE A 221 8.87 -12.81 9.30
CA ILE A 221 8.10 -13.67 10.22
C ILE A 221 8.98 -14.67 10.98
N LEU A 222 10.06 -15.16 10.37
CA LEU A 222 10.99 -16.08 11.04
C LEU A 222 11.88 -15.35 12.05
N GLU A 223 12.21 -14.12 11.78
CA GLU A 223 12.93 -13.22 12.69
C GLU A 223 12.05 -12.90 13.92
N LEU A 224 10.74 -12.64 13.70
CA LEU A 224 9.78 -12.48 14.80
C LEU A 224 9.76 -13.69 15.73
N LEU A 225 9.73 -14.93 15.19
CA LEU A 225 9.80 -16.16 16.01
C LEU A 225 11.04 -16.19 16.89
N LYS A 226 12.21 -15.79 16.35
CA LYS A 226 13.47 -15.78 17.09
C LYS A 226 13.45 -14.73 18.21
N ILE A 227 12.90 -13.54 17.92
CA ILE A 227 12.77 -12.44 18.89
C ILE A 227 11.83 -12.88 20.03
N ALA A 228 10.65 -13.38 19.70
CA ALA A 228 9.68 -13.82 20.70
C ALA A 228 10.23 -14.95 21.59
N LYS A 229 10.96 -15.93 21.04
CA LYS A 229 11.64 -16.98 21.83
C LYS A 229 12.66 -16.44 22.83
N LYS A 230 13.34 -15.32 22.51
CA LYS A 230 14.33 -14.68 23.40
C LYS A 230 13.68 -13.86 24.52
N MET A 231 12.39 -13.55 24.41
CA MET A 231 11.66 -12.69 25.34
C MET A 231 10.38 -13.36 25.85
N PRO A 232 10.44 -14.50 26.55
CA PRO A 232 9.26 -15.31 26.89
C PRO A 232 8.24 -14.59 27.78
N SER A 233 8.66 -13.56 28.53
CA SER A 233 7.78 -12.75 29.38
C SER A 233 7.11 -11.58 28.64
N VAL A 234 7.42 -11.34 27.34
CA VAL A 234 6.84 -10.27 26.56
C VAL A 234 5.75 -10.83 25.64
N PRO A 235 4.52 -10.30 25.67
CA PRO A 235 3.46 -10.72 24.75
C PRO A 235 3.70 -10.15 23.34
N PHE A 236 3.72 -11.04 22.35
CA PHE A 236 3.78 -10.69 20.93
C PHE A 236 2.47 -11.02 20.23
N GLN A 237 2.03 -10.14 19.32
CA GLN A 237 0.90 -10.36 18.45
C GLN A 237 1.32 -10.17 17.00
N ALA A 238 0.95 -11.09 16.12
CA ALA A 238 1.18 -10.99 14.69
C ALA A 238 -0.15 -11.06 13.93
N VAL A 239 -0.63 -9.92 13.42
CA VAL A 239 -1.79 -9.86 12.53
C VAL A 239 -1.32 -10.08 11.09
N LEU A 240 -1.73 -11.21 10.51
CA LEU A 240 -1.16 -11.73 9.29
C LEU A 240 -2.20 -11.75 8.15
N ASN A 241 -1.83 -11.19 7.01
CA ASN A 241 -2.67 -11.25 5.81
C ASN A 241 -2.57 -12.64 5.16
N CYS A 242 -3.21 -13.62 5.79
CA CYS A 242 -3.30 -15.01 5.38
C CYS A 242 -4.54 -15.65 6.00
N SER A 243 -4.90 -16.86 5.54
CA SER A 243 -6.02 -17.61 6.09
C SER A 243 -5.68 -18.31 7.43
N ALA A 244 -6.70 -18.81 8.13
CA ALA A 244 -6.50 -19.58 9.35
C ALA A 244 -5.79 -20.92 9.08
N GLU A 245 -6.05 -21.54 7.92
CA GLU A 245 -5.39 -22.76 7.47
C GLU A 245 -3.89 -22.54 7.26
N GLU A 246 -3.51 -21.44 6.61
CA GLU A 246 -2.09 -21.07 6.42
C GLU A 246 -1.37 -20.85 7.74
N ILE A 247 -2.06 -20.29 8.76
CA ILE A 247 -1.53 -20.18 10.13
C ILE A 247 -1.36 -21.55 10.77
N SER A 248 -2.34 -22.45 10.63
CA SER A 248 -2.26 -23.80 11.18
C SER A 248 -1.07 -24.56 10.60
N ASP A 249 -0.87 -24.50 9.29
CA ASP A 249 0.28 -25.10 8.61
C ASP A 249 1.61 -24.50 9.10
N PHE A 250 1.62 -23.19 9.34
CA PHE A 250 2.80 -22.50 9.86
C PHE A 250 3.13 -22.93 11.29
N ILE A 251 2.12 -23.07 12.16
CA ILE A 251 2.27 -23.55 13.54
C ILE A 251 2.85 -24.97 13.57
N LEU A 252 2.30 -25.88 12.77
CA LEU A 252 2.80 -27.25 12.65
C LEU A 252 4.26 -27.30 12.20
N ARG A 253 4.65 -26.41 11.31
CA ARG A 253 6.00 -26.40 10.69
C ARG A 253 7.06 -25.74 11.56
N TYR A 254 6.72 -24.69 12.29
CA TYR A 254 7.71 -23.83 12.94
C TYR A 254 7.62 -23.80 14.47
N SER A 255 6.54 -24.34 15.06
CA SER A 255 6.29 -24.40 16.51
C SER A 255 6.58 -23.04 17.17
N PRO A 256 5.74 -22.00 16.93
CA PRO A 256 5.89 -20.69 17.56
C PRO A 256 5.92 -20.78 19.07
N PRO A 257 6.61 -19.86 19.78
CA PRO A 257 6.58 -19.82 21.23
C PRO A 257 5.20 -19.37 21.74
N GLU A 258 4.82 -19.81 22.96
CA GLU A 258 3.51 -19.55 23.57
C GLU A 258 3.17 -18.06 23.73
N ASN A 259 4.18 -17.20 23.88
CA ASN A 259 4.02 -15.77 24.01
C ASN A 259 3.81 -15.04 22.66
N LEU A 260 3.69 -15.75 21.52
CA LEU A 260 3.40 -15.19 20.21
C LEU A 260 2.02 -15.66 19.71
N GLU A 261 1.06 -14.76 19.74
CA GLU A 261 -0.27 -14.95 19.16
C GLU A 261 -0.24 -14.68 17.66
N LEU A 262 -0.65 -15.65 16.84
CA LEU A 262 -0.81 -15.52 15.40
C LEU A 262 -2.28 -15.31 15.05
N ILE A 263 -2.60 -14.18 14.45
CA ILE A 263 -3.97 -13.74 14.17
C ILE A 263 -4.16 -13.72 12.65
N PRO A 264 -5.14 -14.47 12.11
CA PRO A 264 -5.42 -14.46 10.68
C PRO A 264 -5.97 -13.11 10.26
N GLN A 265 -6.02 -12.88 8.95
CA GLN A 265 -6.47 -11.65 8.32
C GLN A 265 -7.70 -11.03 9.01
N LYS A 266 -7.55 -9.76 9.37
CA LYS A 266 -8.61 -8.89 9.87
C LYS A 266 -8.81 -7.71 8.92
N VAL A 267 -10.05 -7.33 8.72
CA VAL A 267 -10.38 -6.10 7.96
C VAL A 267 -10.07 -4.88 8.81
N ASP A 268 -10.44 -4.93 10.09
CA ASP A 268 -10.09 -3.91 11.07
C ASP A 268 -8.92 -4.37 11.95
N VAL A 269 -7.80 -3.68 11.79
CA VAL A 269 -6.56 -3.91 12.56
C VAL A 269 -6.30 -2.81 13.58
N GLN A 270 -7.17 -1.80 13.64
CA GLN A 270 -6.98 -0.59 14.43
C GLN A 270 -6.78 -0.87 15.92
N ILE A 271 -7.61 -1.74 16.50
CA ILE A 271 -7.52 -2.08 17.91
C ILE A 271 -6.17 -2.66 18.32
N TYR A 272 -5.52 -3.41 17.43
CA TYR A 272 -4.18 -3.96 17.69
C TYR A 272 -3.13 -2.87 17.77
N TYR A 273 -3.19 -1.87 16.88
CA TYR A 273 -2.30 -0.70 16.93
C TYR A 273 -2.54 0.17 18.16
N GLN A 274 -3.81 0.39 18.51
CA GLN A 274 -4.18 1.17 19.70
C GLN A 274 -3.67 0.55 20.99
N GLU A 275 -3.55 -0.78 21.07
CA GLU A 275 -3.04 -1.50 22.21
C GLU A 275 -1.53 -1.78 22.17
N ALA A 276 -0.87 -1.57 21.02
CA ALA A 276 0.52 -1.93 20.85
C ALA A 276 1.48 -1.02 21.64
N PHE A 277 2.31 -1.61 22.48
CA PHE A 277 3.44 -0.96 23.14
C PHE A 277 4.53 -0.56 22.12
N LEU A 278 4.75 -1.40 21.13
CA LEU A 278 5.74 -1.22 20.07
C LEU A 278 5.31 -1.96 18.82
N VAL A 279 5.57 -1.39 17.64
CA VAL A 279 5.28 -2.02 16.35
C VAL A 279 6.57 -2.41 15.64
N LEU A 280 6.61 -3.65 15.15
CA LEU A 280 7.73 -4.19 14.40
C LEU A 280 7.42 -4.26 12.91
N ASN A 281 8.23 -3.63 12.08
CA ASN A 281 8.36 -3.96 10.66
C ASN A 281 9.72 -4.62 10.44
N LEU A 282 9.70 -5.92 10.25
CA LEU A 282 10.89 -6.77 10.12
C LEU A 282 11.19 -7.13 8.65
N SER A 283 10.70 -6.34 7.69
CA SER A 283 10.96 -6.59 6.27
C SER A 283 12.45 -6.63 5.98
N LEU A 284 12.92 -7.70 5.32
CA LEU A 284 14.30 -7.87 4.95
C LEU A 284 14.64 -6.95 3.77
N ALA A 285 15.41 -5.89 3.99
CA ALA A 285 15.64 -4.81 3.03
C ALA A 285 16.22 -5.27 1.68
N ASP A 286 17.00 -6.36 1.68
CA ASP A 286 17.57 -6.98 0.47
C ASP A 286 16.55 -7.81 -0.34
N ALA A 287 15.47 -8.27 0.30
CA ALA A 287 14.44 -9.12 -0.31
C ALA A 287 13.08 -8.43 -0.47
N CYS A 288 12.80 -7.40 0.33
CA CYS A 288 11.55 -6.64 0.35
C CYS A 288 11.79 -5.21 0.79
N LEU A 289 12.15 -4.36 -0.17
CA LEU A 289 12.35 -2.95 0.10
C LEU A 289 10.99 -2.25 0.24
N GLU A 290 10.75 -1.65 1.41
CA GLU A 290 9.52 -0.90 1.68
C GLU A 290 9.54 0.45 0.94
N SER A 291 8.64 0.62 -0.01
CA SER A 291 8.50 1.90 -0.75
C SER A 291 7.78 2.96 0.08
N PHE A 292 6.84 2.52 0.93
CA PHE A 292 6.11 3.27 1.95
C PHE A 292 5.48 2.24 2.88
N SER A 293 5.64 2.36 4.18
CA SER A 293 5.12 1.36 5.11
C SER A 293 3.87 1.86 5.84
N LEU A 294 2.70 1.38 5.44
CA LEU A 294 1.45 1.73 6.14
C LEU A 294 1.44 1.20 7.58
N SER A 295 2.01 0.02 7.85
CA SER A 295 2.05 -0.53 9.21
C SER A 295 2.90 0.29 10.18
N ILE A 296 3.99 0.90 9.70
CA ILE A 296 4.79 1.85 10.49
C ILE A 296 3.96 3.11 10.76
N LEU A 297 3.36 3.69 9.72
CA LEU A 297 2.55 4.89 9.83
C LEU A 297 1.37 4.71 10.81
N GLU A 298 0.65 3.59 10.70
CA GLU A 298 -0.48 3.24 11.59
C GLU A 298 -0.03 3.07 13.03
N GLY A 299 1.10 2.39 13.26
CA GLY A 299 1.68 2.22 14.59
C GLY A 299 2.08 3.55 15.22
N MET A 300 2.82 4.38 14.47
CA MET A 300 3.26 5.70 14.94
C MET A 300 2.06 6.63 15.23
N SER A 301 1.04 6.62 14.39
CA SER A 301 -0.16 7.46 14.61
C SER A 301 -0.95 7.06 15.87
N CYS A 302 -0.85 5.80 16.28
CA CYS A 302 -1.38 5.33 17.57
C CYS A 302 -0.43 5.56 18.74
N GLY A 303 0.66 6.29 18.58
CA GLY A 303 1.66 6.55 19.64
C GLY A 303 2.47 5.30 20.00
N SER A 304 2.73 4.39 19.06
CA SER A 304 3.62 3.27 19.29
C SER A 304 4.99 3.56 18.71
N PRO A 305 6.09 3.49 19.51
CA PRO A 305 7.42 3.42 18.96
C PRO A 305 7.55 2.28 17.96
N VAL A 306 8.50 2.39 17.03
CA VAL A 306 8.62 1.42 15.94
C VAL A 306 10.03 0.86 15.81
N VAL A 307 10.15 -0.40 15.38
CA VAL A 307 11.38 -0.93 14.78
C VAL A 307 11.14 -1.02 13.28
N VAL A 308 12.06 -0.42 12.51
CA VAL A 308 11.94 -0.30 11.06
C VAL A 308 13.15 -0.93 10.35
N PRO A 309 13.00 -1.38 9.09
CA PRO A 309 14.15 -1.79 8.28
C PRO A 309 15.15 -0.65 8.08
N PRO A 310 16.46 -0.94 7.86
CA PRO A 310 17.51 0.08 7.72
C PRO A 310 17.44 0.85 6.39
N ALA A 311 16.49 0.53 5.50
CA ALA A 311 16.26 1.23 4.24
C ALA A 311 14.78 1.14 3.82
N GLY A 312 14.25 2.25 3.34
CA GLY A 312 12.85 2.30 2.85
C GLY A 312 12.30 3.72 2.78
N GLY A 313 11.09 3.84 2.21
CA GLY A 313 10.38 5.12 2.11
C GLY A 313 9.84 5.65 3.44
N HIS A 314 9.83 4.84 4.49
CA HIS A 314 9.43 5.26 5.83
C HIS A 314 10.36 6.34 6.42
N PHE A 315 11.60 6.45 5.98
CA PHE A 315 12.51 7.53 6.40
C PHE A 315 12.05 8.93 5.99
N GLU A 316 10.98 9.07 5.25
CA GLU A 316 10.35 10.37 4.95
C GLU A 316 9.49 10.89 6.12
N TYR A 317 9.07 10.01 7.02
CA TYR A 317 8.23 10.33 8.18
C TYR A 317 8.71 9.64 9.48
N PHE A 318 9.92 9.12 9.51
CA PHE A 318 10.52 8.42 10.64
C PHE A 318 11.88 9.02 11.00
N ASP A 319 12.14 9.15 12.27
CA ASP A 319 13.47 9.46 12.82
C ASP A 319 13.82 8.54 14.02
N SER A 320 15.07 8.64 14.48
CA SER A 320 15.59 7.79 15.57
C SER A 320 15.02 8.13 16.96
N ILE A 321 14.18 9.16 17.08
CA ILE A 321 13.50 9.51 18.33
C ILE A 321 12.08 8.89 18.39
N ALA A 322 11.58 8.37 17.30
CA ALA A 322 10.30 7.65 17.22
C ALA A 322 10.46 6.12 17.21
N GLY A 323 11.69 5.63 17.10
CA GLY A 323 11.97 4.20 17.00
C GLY A 323 13.42 3.91 16.67
N GLU A 324 13.69 2.71 16.19
CA GLU A 324 15.04 2.30 15.81
C GLU A 324 15.05 1.60 14.45
N ALA A 325 16.03 1.96 13.60
CA ALA A 325 16.26 1.31 12.31
C ALA A 325 17.23 0.13 12.50
N ILE A 326 16.69 -1.10 12.49
CA ILE A 326 17.45 -2.32 12.80
C ILE A 326 17.22 -3.35 11.67
N ASP A 327 18.29 -3.99 11.19
CA ASP A 327 18.13 -5.18 10.35
C ASP A 327 17.44 -6.28 11.16
N ALA A 328 16.33 -6.80 10.64
CA ALA A 328 15.56 -7.83 11.34
C ALA A 328 16.39 -9.08 11.70
N ARG A 329 17.48 -9.36 10.98
CA ARG A 329 18.42 -10.45 11.29
C ARG A 329 19.23 -10.21 12.55
N SER A 330 19.44 -8.95 12.94
CA SER A 330 20.07 -8.52 14.20
C SER A 330 19.10 -8.67 15.38
N THR A 331 18.57 -9.89 15.58
CA THR A 331 17.53 -10.15 16.59
C THR A 331 17.94 -9.72 18.00
N ASN A 332 19.24 -9.74 18.35
CA ASN A 332 19.74 -9.28 19.64
C ASN A 332 19.58 -7.76 19.81
N GLU A 333 19.78 -6.97 18.76
CA GLU A 333 19.59 -5.51 18.78
C GLU A 333 18.11 -5.17 18.97
N VAL A 334 17.21 -5.88 18.27
CA VAL A 334 15.75 -5.72 18.45
C VAL A 334 15.35 -6.04 19.89
N VAL A 335 15.85 -7.16 20.46
CA VAL A 335 15.61 -7.54 21.85
C VAL A 335 16.12 -6.48 22.82
N ALA A 336 17.34 -5.96 22.60
CA ALA A 336 17.93 -4.90 23.44
C ALA A 336 17.07 -3.62 23.40
N PHE A 337 16.59 -3.21 22.22
CA PHE A 337 15.72 -2.05 22.08
C PHE A 337 14.39 -2.23 22.81
N ILE A 338 13.70 -3.38 22.62
CA ILE A 338 12.45 -3.69 23.35
C ILE A 338 12.70 -3.66 24.86
N SER A 339 13.78 -4.27 25.35
CA SER A 339 14.11 -4.34 26.77
C SER A 339 14.38 -2.95 27.35
N ARG A 340 15.12 -2.10 26.62
CA ARG A 340 15.40 -0.70 27.01
C ARG A 340 14.10 0.10 27.17
N LEU A 341 13.20 0.03 26.20
CA LEU A 341 11.92 0.74 26.27
C LEU A 341 11.02 0.22 27.41
N LYS A 342 11.00 -1.12 27.65
CA LYS A 342 10.22 -1.72 28.74
C LYS A 342 10.72 -1.37 30.14
N SER A 343 11.97 -1.00 30.29
CA SER A 343 12.55 -0.63 31.58
C SER A 343 12.33 0.83 32.01
N ASP A 344 11.86 1.69 31.08
CA ASP A 344 11.74 3.13 31.34
C ASP A 344 10.50 3.71 30.65
N PHE A 345 9.47 4.00 31.46
CA PHE A 345 8.21 4.60 30.97
C PHE A 345 8.40 5.99 30.37
N LEU A 346 9.27 6.82 30.98
CA LEU A 346 9.49 8.19 30.49
C LEU A 346 10.19 8.16 29.12
N LEU A 347 11.17 7.30 28.98
CA LEU A 347 11.82 7.06 27.68
C LEU A 347 10.83 6.56 26.64
N TRP A 348 10.04 5.53 26.97
CA TRP A 348 9.01 5.02 26.06
C TRP A 348 8.02 6.11 25.65
N LYS A 349 7.58 6.94 26.61
CA LYS A 349 6.65 8.04 26.34
C LYS A 349 7.24 9.09 25.40
N GLN A 350 8.53 9.44 25.53
CA GLN A 350 9.22 10.34 24.61
C GLN A 350 9.17 9.79 23.17
N TYR A 351 9.46 8.50 22.99
CA TYR A 351 9.35 7.84 21.68
C TYR A 351 7.92 7.82 21.14
N SER A 352 6.95 7.60 22.03
CA SER A 352 5.52 7.60 21.70
C SER A 352 5.04 8.96 21.22
N ASP A 353 5.34 10.02 21.99
CA ASP A 353 4.94 11.40 21.66
C ASP A 353 5.56 11.82 20.31
N ARG A 354 6.86 11.51 20.11
CA ARG A 354 7.55 11.82 18.86
C ARG A 354 6.98 11.07 17.66
N ALA A 355 6.56 9.82 17.83
CA ALA A 355 5.94 9.03 16.77
C ALA A 355 4.66 9.71 16.24
N VAL A 356 3.83 10.24 17.12
CA VAL A 356 2.60 10.96 16.73
C VAL A 356 2.92 12.25 15.97
N GLU A 357 3.87 13.05 16.47
CA GLU A 357 4.26 14.31 15.82
C GLU A 357 4.72 14.13 14.38
N LEU A 358 5.53 13.10 14.11
CA LEU A 358 6.12 12.87 12.79
C LEU A 358 5.10 12.48 11.72
N VAL A 359 3.94 11.96 12.09
CA VAL A 359 2.94 11.43 11.15
C VAL A 359 1.71 12.32 10.99
N ASP A 360 1.68 13.49 11.60
CA ASP A 360 0.55 14.43 11.51
C ASP A 360 0.23 14.80 10.04
N ASP A 361 1.26 15.09 9.25
CA ASP A 361 1.13 15.38 7.82
C ASP A 361 0.65 14.20 6.97
N TYR A 362 0.54 13.00 7.56
CA TYR A 362 0.10 11.77 6.89
C TYR A 362 -1.30 11.32 7.33
N SER A 363 -2.06 12.21 7.96
CA SER A 363 -3.47 11.97 8.29
C SER A 363 -4.31 11.69 7.03
N ALA A 364 -5.48 11.06 7.21
CA ALA A 364 -6.43 10.83 6.13
C ALA A 364 -6.83 12.13 5.41
N ALA A 365 -7.06 13.19 6.17
CA ALA A 365 -7.40 14.51 5.62
C ALA A 365 -6.25 15.11 4.78
N ALA A 366 -5.01 14.98 5.24
CA ALA A 366 -3.84 15.43 4.50
C ALA A 366 -3.65 14.63 3.19
N PHE A 367 -3.90 13.32 3.21
CA PHE A 367 -3.89 12.49 2.00
C PHE A 367 -4.98 12.93 1.02
N GLN A 368 -6.22 13.11 1.48
CA GLN A 368 -7.32 13.56 0.62
C GLN A 368 -7.03 14.92 -0.02
N LYS A 369 -6.45 15.87 0.72
CA LYS A 369 -6.03 17.17 0.19
C LYS A 369 -4.99 17.03 -0.93
N ARG A 370 -4.00 16.12 -0.78
CA ARG A 370 -3.01 15.83 -1.82
C ARG A 370 -3.65 15.21 -3.06
N VAL A 371 -4.59 14.28 -2.87
CA VAL A 371 -5.35 13.65 -3.98
C VAL A 371 -6.19 14.69 -4.71
N GLU A 372 -6.87 15.57 -3.98
CA GLU A 372 -7.66 16.67 -4.55
C GLU A 372 -6.81 17.59 -5.42
N GLN A 373 -5.67 18.05 -4.90
CA GLN A 373 -4.73 18.88 -5.65
C GLN A 373 -4.19 18.17 -6.91
N PHE A 374 -3.97 16.87 -6.82
CA PHE A 374 -3.57 16.06 -7.96
C PHE A 374 -4.68 15.97 -9.01
N LEU A 375 -5.88 15.56 -8.61
CA LEU A 375 -7.02 15.35 -9.50
C LEU A 375 -7.53 16.64 -10.14
N SER A 376 -7.43 17.78 -9.46
CA SER A 376 -7.87 19.07 -10.01
C SER A 376 -7.19 19.45 -11.32
N ARG A 377 -6.05 18.86 -11.64
CA ARG A 377 -5.34 19.04 -12.91
C ARG A 377 -6.01 18.34 -14.11
N TYR A 378 -6.88 17.36 -13.83
CA TYR A 378 -7.48 16.48 -14.84
C TYR A 378 -9.00 16.57 -14.92
N ILE A 379 -9.66 16.99 -13.82
CA ILE A 379 -11.12 16.93 -13.67
C ILE A 379 -11.78 18.30 -13.86
N ARG A 380 -11.01 19.37 -13.94
CA ARG A 380 -11.50 20.72 -14.21
C ARG A 380 -11.86 20.95 -15.68
#